data_3571320d242b195d46d5cca08f87c1b8
#
_entry.id   3571320d242b195d46d5cca08f87c1b8
#
_cell.length_a   1.000
_cell.length_b   1.000
_cell.length_c   1.000
_cell.angle_alpha   90.00
_cell.angle_beta   90.00
_cell.angle_gamma   90.00
#
_symmetry.space_group_name_H-M   'P 1'
#
loop_
_entity.id
_entity.type
_entity.pdbx_description
1 polymer ?
#
loop_
_entity_poly.entity_id
_entity_poly.type
_entity_poly.pdbx_seq_one_letter_code
_entity_poly.pdbx_strand_id
1 'polypeptide(L)'
;MRVLMVAQSPIAGDSRILREVAALTGAGHVVHVVGRDVPEGFTLEGGATVESVSRSAGLRGGSGPAVGHGQRGAKVLVQRFGRWLLLPEHRLRTEKQWRTAAAATLSGLEPFEVVHAHDFNTLELAAAFASRWSATLVYDSHELWFDRALPGRPTPLWRVRGRRSELALARQAAVVFTVSDGIARRLRERGLPDVRVIRNTFPRPEVAPSLPSAPTGLLYAGRVGAGRDLPAVVEAARLLAPFPTLLMGSVDPNYRLDLGSVQKVPETSIDEVDRVLQESGISLVTLTNTCENHRLALPNKLFHAVRAGVPVVAADLPELRAVITRYHLGTLYTPGDGASLAAAVRSLIADYAGYVDGVRAAGDELNWEHDAEVLVSAYSALAKPPANAH
;
A
#
# COMPACT_ATOMS: atom_id res chain seq x y z
N MET A 1 4.86 10.90 24.52
CA MET A 1 3.70 11.68 24.03
C MET A 1 2.49 10.77 23.88
N ARG A 2 1.29 11.35 24.01
CA ARG A 2 0.03 10.67 23.63
C ARG A 2 -0.21 10.90 22.15
N VAL A 3 -0.32 9.82 21.39
CA VAL A 3 -0.46 9.84 19.91
C VAL A 3 -1.79 9.23 19.52
N LEU A 4 -2.59 9.97 18.75
CA LEU A 4 -3.78 9.45 18.09
C LEU A 4 -3.44 9.11 16.63
N MET A 5 -3.65 7.88 16.22
CA MET A 5 -3.62 7.46 14.82
C MET A 5 -5.03 7.32 14.27
N VAL A 6 -5.32 7.93 13.12
CA VAL A 6 -6.62 7.87 12.46
C VAL A 6 -6.48 7.23 11.09
N ALA A 7 -7.14 6.07 10.90
CA ALA A 7 -7.06 5.32 9.66
C ALA A 7 -8.43 4.80 9.20
N GLN A 8 -8.76 4.93 7.92
CA GLN A 8 -9.98 4.37 7.35
C GLN A 8 -9.74 2.98 6.74
N SER A 9 -8.87 2.18 7.36
CA SER A 9 -8.57 0.80 6.98
C SER A 9 -9.05 -0.19 8.03
N PRO A 10 -9.23 -1.47 7.69
CA PRO A 10 -9.39 -2.55 8.68
C PRO A 10 -8.07 -2.72 9.44
N ILE A 11 -8.03 -2.27 10.69
CA ILE A 11 -6.78 -2.17 11.47
C ILE A 11 -6.08 -3.52 11.62
N ALA A 12 -6.82 -4.58 11.92
CA ALA A 12 -6.23 -5.91 12.14
C ALA A 12 -5.47 -6.48 10.91
N GLY A 13 -5.78 -5.98 9.71
CA GLY A 13 -5.10 -6.36 8.46
C GLY A 13 -4.14 -5.31 7.93
N ASP A 14 -3.99 -4.17 8.60
CA ASP A 14 -3.12 -3.09 8.13
C ASP A 14 -1.72 -3.20 8.72
N SER A 15 -0.88 -3.97 8.05
CA SER A 15 0.48 -4.27 8.52
C SER A 15 1.36 -3.04 8.71
N ARG A 16 1.09 -1.91 8.02
CA ARG A 16 1.83 -0.66 8.22
C ARG A 16 1.48 -0.03 9.55
N ILE A 17 0.19 0.16 9.82
CA ILE A 17 -0.28 0.73 11.09
C ILE A 17 0.19 -0.12 12.27
N LEU A 18 0.09 -1.46 12.17
CA LEU A 18 0.52 -2.35 13.24
C LEU A 18 2.01 -2.17 13.56
N ARG A 19 2.86 -2.08 12.54
CA ARG A 19 4.31 -1.86 12.73
C ARG A 19 4.63 -0.48 13.29
N GLU A 20 3.95 0.56 12.82
CA GLU A 20 4.14 1.91 13.34
C GLU A 20 3.69 2.04 14.79
N VAL A 21 2.58 1.40 15.17
CA VAL A 21 2.13 1.30 16.57
C VAL A 21 3.20 0.63 17.42
N ALA A 22 3.71 -0.53 17.01
CA ALA A 22 4.75 -1.25 17.75
C ALA A 22 6.03 -0.41 17.89
N ALA A 23 6.47 0.29 16.83
CA ALA A 23 7.65 1.16 16.90
C ALA A 23 7.46 2.34 17.85
N LEU A 24 6.29 3.02 17.80
CA LEU A 24 6.03 4.17 18.65
C LEU A 24 5.81 3.78 20.11
N THR A 25 5.12 2.68 20.39
CA THR A 25 4.98 2.16 21.76
C THR A 25 6.31 1.70 22.32
N GLY A 26 7.13 1.02 21.52
CA GLY A 26 8.50 0.64 21.87
C GLY A 26 9.40 1.84 22.17
N ALA A 27 9.14 3.01 21.56
CA ALA A 27 9.80 4.29 21.85
C ALA A 27 9.20 5.05 23.05
N GLY A 28 8.25 4.46 23.78
CA GLY A 28 7.65 5.03 25.00
C GLY A 28 6.51 6.01 24.74
N HIS A 29 5.90 6.00 23.55
CA HIS A 29 4.68 6.78 23.28
C HIS A 29 3.44 5.98 23.69
N VAL A 30 2.38 6.68 24.13
CA VAL A 30 1.06 6.10 24.37
C VAL A 30 0.23 6.26 23.11
N VAL A 31 -0.05 5.17 22.41
CA VAL A 31 -0.71 5.18 21.11
C VAL A 31 -2.18 4.75 21.25
N HIS A 32 -3.07 5.52 20.64
CA HIS A 32 -4.47 5.19 20.46
C HIS A 32 -4.81 5.20 18.97
N VAL A 33 -5.45 4.14 18.49
CA VAL A 33 -5.81 3.99 17.07
C VAL A 33 -7.31 4.06 16.89
N VAL A 34 -7.78 4.90 15.99
CA VAL A 34 -9.18 4.93 15.56
C VAL A 34 -9.25 4.45 14.11
N GLY A 35 -9.90 3.32 13.92
CA GLY A 35 -9.95 2.68 12.60
C GLY A 35 -11.26 2.00 12.29
N ARG A 36 -11.26 1.08 11.33
CA ARG A 36 -12.45 0.40 10.85
C ARG A 36 -12.32 -1.12 11.04
N ASP A 37 -13.48 -1.77 11.18
CA ASP A 37 -13.60 -3.24 11.15
C ASP A 37 -12.60 -3.94 12.12
N VAL A 38 -12.46 -3.40 13.33
CA VAL A 38 -11.64 -4.02 14.38
C VAL A 38 -12.41 -5.22 14.96
N PRO A 39 -11.86 -6.44 14.90
CA PRO A 39 -12.50 -7.62 15.48
C PRO A 39 -12.67 -7.47 16.99
N GLU A 40 -13.71 -8.12 17.52
CA GLU A 40 -13.90 -8.22 18.96
C GLU A 40 -12.73 -8.96 19.62
N GLY A 41 -12.22 -8.41 20.73
CA GLY A 41 -11.04 -8.96 21.43
C GLY A 41 -9.69 -8.69 20.75
N PHE A 42 -9.64 -7.96 19.64
CA PHE A 42 -8.37 -7.58 19.01
C PHE A 42 -7.58 -6.62 19.89
N THR A 43 -6.31 -6.89 20.09
CA THR A 43 -5.39 -6.08 20.86
C THR A 43 -4.20 -5.65 20.02
N LEU A 44 -3.67 -4.47 20.29
CA LEU A 44 -2.44 -3.95 19.69
C LEU A 44 -1.25 -4.23 20.60
N GLU A 45 -0.06 -4.33 20.02
CA GLU A 45 1.18 -4.49 20.75
C GLU A 45 1.53 -3.26 21.60
N GLY A 46 2.39 -3.44 22.60
CA GLY A 46 2.93 -2.35 23.42
C GLY A 46 1.91 -1.62 24.30
N GLY A 47 0.73 -2.19 24.55
CA GLY A 47 -0.34 -1.58 25.35
C GLY A 47 -1.09 -0.47 24.64
N ALA A 48 -0.95 -0.33 23.32
CA ALA A 48 -1.76 0.59 22.52
C ALA A 48 -3.25 0.20 22.57
N THR A 49 -4.11 1.21 22.50
CA THR A 49 -5.56 1.02 22.50
C THR A 49 -6.13 1.24 21.10
N VAL A 50 -7.26 0.60 20.79
CA VAL A 50 -7.91 0.72 19.48
C VAL A 50 -9.43 0.87 19.62
N GLU A 51 -10.00 1.78 18.83
CA GLU A 51 -11.44 1.93 18.69
C GLU A 51 -11.90 1.69 17.26
N SER A 52 -12.99 0.93 17.13
CA SER A 52 -13.60 0.63 15.84
C SER A 52 -14.72 1.61 15.54
N VAL A 53 -14.58 2.35 14.44
CA VAL A 53 -15.68 3.13 13.87
C VAL A 53 -16.41 2.29 12.84
N SER A 54 -17.56 1.72 13.24
CA SER A 54 -18.40 0.95 12.32
C SER A 54 -18.99 1.86 11.24
N ARG A 55 -19.13 1.34 10.02
CA ARG A 55 -20.07 1.94 9.07
C ARG A 55 -21.45 1.81 9.70
N SER A 56 -22.17 2.92 9.85
CA SER A 56 -23.58 2.85 10.22
C SER A 56 -24.28 1.80 9.35
N ALA A 57 -25.03 0.88 9.97
CA ALA A 57 -25.71 -0.24 9.32
C ALA A 57 -26.85 0.20 8.38
N GLY A 58 -26.68 1.26 7.63
CA GLY A 58 -27.57 1.79 6.62
C GLY A 58 -27.23 1.21 5.25
N LEU A 59 -28.03 0.24 4.82
CA LEU A 59 -28.05 -0.38 3.49
C LEU A 59 -26.85 -1.30 3.18
N ARG A 60 -26.94 -2.54 3.61
CA ARG A 60 -26.46 -3.65 2.80
C ARG A 60 -27.16 -3.54 1.45
N GLY A 61 -26.52 -2.88 0.50
CA GLY A 61 -26.94 -2.86 -0.88
C GLY A 61 -26.92 -4.27 -1.39
N GLY A 62 -28.11 -4.83 -1.58
CA GLY A 62 -28.29 -6.13 -2.20
C GLY A 62 -27.48 -6.13 -3.51
N SER A 63 -26.86 -7.25 -3.80
CA SER A 63 -26.28 -7.60 -5.09
C SER A 63 -27.24 -7.18 -6.20
N GLY A 64 -26.93 -6.08 -6.87
CA GLY A 64 -27.65 -5.67 -8.08
C GLY A 64 -27.54 -6.77 -9.12
N PRO A 65 -28.60 -7.05 -9.89
CA PRO A 65 -28.62 -8.13 -10.86
C PRO A 65 -27.46 -7.95 -11.86
N ALA A 66 -26.78 -9.05 -12.15
CA ALA A 66 -25.80 -9.15 -13.21
C ALA A 66 -26.42 -8.61 -14.51
N VAL A 67 -25.87 -7.52 -15.05
CA VAL A 67 -26.31 -6.96 -16.31
C VAL A 67 -25.90 -7.93 -17.42
N GLY A 68 -26.88 -8.67 -17.92
CA GLY A 68 -26.75 -9.53 -19.11
C GLY A 68 -26.22 -8.72 -20.29
N HIS A 69 -25.35 -9.33 -21.06
CA HIS A 69 -24.88 -8.81 -22.34
C HIS A 69 -26.05 -8.79 -23.35
N GLY A 70 -26.47 -7.61 -23.74
CA GLY A 70 -27.37 -7.46 -24.86
C GLY A 70 -28.44 -6.40 -24.70
N GLN A 71 -28.05 -5.12 -24.70
CA GLN A 71 -28.92 -4.05 -25.23
C GLN A 71 -28.06 -2.78 -25.44
N ARG A 72 -27.74 -2.52 -26.71
CA ARG A 72 -27.17 -1.24 -27.18
C ARG A 72 -28.33 -0.28 -27.42
N GLY A 73 -28.73 0.53 -26.45
CA GLY A 73 -29.76 1.55 -26.55
C GLY A 73 -29.38 2.83 -25.81
N ALA A 74 -29.92 3.98 -26.27
CA ALA A 74 -29.67 5.29 -25.67
C ALA A 74 -29.88 5.33 -24.14
N LYS A 75 -30.80 4.50 -23.61
CA LYS A 75 -31.01 4.33 -22.14
C LYS A 75 -29.78 3.82 -21.42
N VAL A 76 -28.98 2.95 -22.04
CA VAL A 76 -27.75 2.43 -21.43
C VAL A 76 -26.65 3.49 -21.38
N LEU A 77 -26.58 4.35 -22.40
CA LEU A 77 -25.66 5.50 -22.42
C LEU A 77 -26.02 6.53 -21.34
N VAL A 78 -27.28 6.84 -21.16
CA VAL A 78 -27.79 7.76 -20.13
C VAL A 78 -27.55 7.16 -18.73
N GLN A 79 -27.78 5.85 -18.53
CA GLN A 79 -27.49 5.18 -17.27
C GLN A 79 -25.99 5.11 -16.99
N ARG A 80 -25.16 4.89 -18.00
CA ARG A 80 -23.67 4.93 -17.86
C ARG A 80 -23.18 6.34 -17.55
N PHE A 81 -23.75 7.35 -18.19
CA PHE A 81 -23.46 8.76 -17.92
C PHE A 81 -23.93 9.17 -16.52
N GLY A 82 -25.15 8.81 -16.12
CA GLY A 82 -25.68 9.04 -14.77
C GLY A 82 -24.88 8.31 -13.70
N ARG A 83 -24.49 7.06 -13.91
CA ARG A 83 -23.56 6.34 -13.02
C ARG A 83 -22.18 6.99 -12.95
N TRP A 84 -21.64 7.47 -14.07
CA TRP A 84 -20.37 8.19 -14.08
C TRP A 84 -20.46 9.51 -13.31
N LEU A 85 -21.59 10.22 -13.42
CA LEU A 85 -21.85 11.47 -12.70
C LEU A 85 -22.07 11.22 -11.18
N LEU A 86 -22.76 10.14 -10.81
CA LEU A 86 -23.19 9.82 -9.44
C LEU A 86 -22.16 8.99 -8.62
N LEU A 87 -21.26 8.26 -9.28
CA LEU A 87 -20.23 7.47 -8.60
C LEU A 87 -19.31 8.30 -7.69
N PRO A 88 -18.87 9.52 -8.04
CA PRO A 88 -18.16 10.39 -7.13
C PRO A 88 -18.99 10.75 -5.87
N GLU A 89 -20.29 10.98 -6.02
CA GLU A 89 -21.14 11.32 -4.87
C GLU A 89 -21.34 10.16 -3.90
N HIS A 90 -21.45 8.93 -4.38
CA HIS A 90 -21.60 7.77 -3.48
C HIS A 90 -20.35 7.54 -2.64
N ARG A 91 -19.16 7.67 -3.23
CA ARG A 91 -17.88 7.60 -2.47
C ARG A 91 -17.77 8.73 -1.46
N LEU A 92 -18.04 9.95 -1.87
CA LEU A 92 -18.05 11.11 -1.00
C LEU A 92 -19.04 10.96 0.17
N ARG A 93 -20.20 10.34 -0.06
CA ARG A 93 -21.19 10.06 1.00
C ARG A 93 -20.68 9.03 2.00
N THR A 94 -20.10 7.94 1.53
CA THR A 94 -19.56 6.90 2.44
C THR A 94 -18.34 7.38 3.21
N GLU A 95 -17.45 8.16 2.59
CA GLU A 95 -16.34 8.81 3.26
C GLU A 95 -16.84 9.85 4.29
N LYS A 96 -17.86 10.65 3.93
CA LYS A 96 -18.47 11.63 4.85
C LYS A 96 -19.15 10.94 6.03
N GLN A 97 -19.88 9.85 5.81
CA GLN A 97 -20.54 9.09 6.90
C GLN A 97 -19.51 8.53 7.88
N TRP A 98 -18.43 7.92 7.38
CA TRP A 98 -17.37 7.43 8.23
C TRP A 98 -16.71 8.57 9.02
N ARG A 99 -16.38 9.69 8.37
CA ARG A 99 -15.81 10.87 9.04
C ARG A 99 -16.71 11.43 10.12
N THR A 100 -18.03 11.47 9.89
CA THR A 100 -18.99 11.92 10.90
C THR A 100 -19.01 10.98 12.11
N ALA A 101 -18.99 9.67 11.89
CA ALA A 101 -18.96 8.70 12.99
C ALA A 101 -17.61 8.76 13.73
N ALA A 102 -16.49 8.83 13.02
CA ALA A 102 -15.16 8.99 13.61
C ALA A 102 -15.04 10.31 14.41
N ALA A 103 -15.62 11.41 13.91
CA ALA A 103 -15.65 12.68 14.64
C ALA A 103 -16.43 12.59 15.96
N ALA A 104 -17.52 11.84 15.99
CA ALA A 104 -18.28 11.58 17.22
C ALA A 104 -17.44 10.79 18.23
N THR A 105 -16.79 9.72 17.79
CA THR A 105 -15.85 8.94 18.62
C THR A 105 -14.73 9.83 19.17
N LEU A 106 -14.03 10.57 18.31
CA LEU A 106 -12.93 11.44 18.71
C LEU A 106 -13.37 12.56 19.67
N SER A 107 -14.60 13.05 19.56
CA SER A 107 -15.11 14.10 20.44
C SER A 107 -15.32 13.64 21.89
N GLY A 108 -15.38 12.34 22.13
CA GLY A 108 -15.46 11.73 23.47
C GLY A 108 -14.10 11.43 24.09
N LEU A 109 -12.99 11.61 23.35
CA LEU A 109 -11.65 11.34 23.84
C LEU A 109 -10.99 12.56 24.47
N GLU A 110 -10.11 12.31 25.44
CA GLU A 110 -9.21 13.34 25.97
C GLU A 110 -8.18 13.77 24.91
N PRO A 111 -7.75 15.06 24.93
CA PRO A 111 -6.79 15.59 23.97
C PRO A 111 -5.51 14.79 23.85
N PHE A 112 -4.99 14.67 22.62
CA PHE A 112 -3.69 14.09 22.31
C PHE A 112 -2.65 15.16 21.99
N GLU A 113 -1.38 14.84 22.10
CA GLU A 113 -0.27 15.76 21.77
C GLU A 113 0.05 15.69 20.26
N VAL A 114 -0.18 14.52 19.65
CA VAL A 114 0.04 14.28 18.22
C VAL A 114 -1.20 13.61 17.61
N VAL A 115 -1.64 14.09 16.45
CA VAL A 115 -2.65 13.44 15.62
C VAL A 115 -2.03 13.02 14.31
N HIS A 116 -1.96 11.71 14.06
CA HIS A 116 -1.37 11.09 12.88
C HIS A 116 -2.46 10.60 11.93
N ALA A 117 -2.55 11.23 10.78
CA ALA A 117 -3.49 10.88 9.71
C ALA A 117 -2.87 9.87 8.74
N HIS A 118 -3.53 8.74 8.52
CA HIS A 118 -3.17 7.78 7.47
C HIS A 118 -4.04 7.99 6.25
N ASP A 119 -3.42 8.37 5.14
CA ASP A 119 -4.01 8.72 3.86
C ASP A 119 -4.91 9.99 3.88
N PHE A 120 -5.19 10.50 2.69
CA PHE A 120 -5.98 11.73 2.49
C PHE A 120 -7.40 11.64 3.08
N ASN A 121 -8.01 10.46 3.08
CA ASN A 121 -9.40 10.26 3.55
C ASN A 121 -9.58 10.53 5.06
N THR A 122 -8.50 10.52 5.84
CA THR A 122 -8.50 10.84 7.27
C THR A 122 -7.91 12.22 7.57
N LEU A 123 -7.15 12.81 6.63
CA LEU A 123 -6.36 14.02 6.85
C LEU A 123 -7.20 15.24 7.27
N GLU A 124 -8.39 15.45 6.65
CA GLU A 124 -9.28 16.55 7.01
C GLU A 124 -9.76 16.45 8.46
N LEU A 125 -10.14 15.23 8.88
CA LEU A 125 -10.59 14.96 10.25
C LEU A 125 -9.44 15.15 11.25
N ALA A 126 -8.28 14.58 10.95
CA ALA A 126 -7.10 14.69 11.79
C ALA A 126 -6.64 16.14 11.96
N ALA A 127 -6.61 16.93 10.88
CA ALA A 127 -6.26 18.36 10.94
C ALA A 127 -7.24 19.15 11.81
N ALA A 128 -8.55 18.87 11.73
CA ALA A 128 -9.55 19.54 12.55
C ALA A 128 -9.36 19.25 14.05
N PHE A 129 -9.07 17.98 14.41
CA PHE A 129 -8.83 17.60 15.81
C PHE A 129 -7.44 18.04 16.30
N ALA A 130 -6.40 18.03 15.46
CA ALA A 130 -5.12 18.62 15.80
C ALA A 130 -5.25 20.10 16.15
N SER A 131 -5.99 20.86 15.33
CA SER A 131 -6.29 22.27 15.63
C SER A 131 -7.09 22.45 16.93
N ARG A 132 -8.14 21.63 17.14
CA ARG A 132 -9.00 21.71 18.33
C ARG A 132 -8.23 21.45 19.63
N TRP A 133 -7.28 20.52 19.59
CA TRP A 133 -6.50 20.09 20.76
C TRP A 133 -5.15 20.82 20.90
N SER A 134 -4.84 21.72 19.97
CA SER A 134 -3.48 22.32 19.87
C SER A 134 -2.39 21.26 19.74
N ALA A 135 -2.71 20.17 19.06
CA ALA A 135 -1.84 19.02 18.84
C ALA A 135 -1.03 19.17 17.55
N THR A 136 0.10 18.50 17.49
CA THR A 136 0.91 18.41 16.26
C THR A 136 0.26 17.46 15.27
N LEU A 137 0.04 17.92 14.04
CA LEU A 137 -0.45 17.08 12.93
C LEU A 137 0.73 16.36 12.28
N VAL A 138 0.59 15.04 12.07
CA VAL A 138 1.45 14.19 11.24
C VAL A 138 0.61 13.61 10.12
N TYR A 139 1.16 13.54 8.90
CA TYR A 139 0.47 12.98 7.75
C TYR A 139 1.28 11.86 7.10
N ASP A 140 0.70 10.68 6.99
CA ASP A 140 1.26 9.53 6.29
C ASP A 140 0.51 9.28 4.98
N SER A 141 1.15 9.61 3.86
CA SER A 141 0.64 9.44 2.51
C SER A 141 1.13 8.11 1.93
N HIS A 142 0.32 7.05 2.03
CA HIS A 142 0.67 5.72 1.54
C HIS A 142 0.76 5.66 0.01
N GLU A 143 0.18 6.63 -0.68
CA GLU A 143 0.13 6.70 -2.14
C GLU A 143 -0.21 8.13 -2.61
N LEU A 144 0.06 8.42 -3.88
CA LEU A 144 -0.45 9.65 -4.49
C LEU A 144 -1.96 9.55 -4.68
N TRP A 145 -2.73 9.92 -3.65
CA TRP A 145 -4.17 9.66 -3.52
C TRP A 145 -4.99 10.01 -4.76
N PHE A 146 -4.76 11.18 -5.35
CA PHE A 146 -5.49 11.65 -6.52
C PHE A 146 -4.87 11.22 -7.85
N ASP A 147 -3.71 10.57 -7.83
CA ASP A 147 -3.00 10.06 -9.01
C ASP A 147 -3.08 8.53 -9.14
N ARG A 148 -3.96 7.89 -8.35
CA ARG A 148 -4.24 6.45 -8.41
C ARG A 148 -5.06 6.07 -9.64
N ALA A 149 -4.96 4.80 -10.02
CA ALA A 149 -5.96 4.17 -10.89
C ALA A 149 -7.28 4.02 -10.12
N LEU A 150 -8.29 4.77 -10.51
CA LEU A 150 -9.61 4.71 -9.88
C LEU A 150 -10.60 4.03 -10.82
N PRO A 151 -11.52 3.18 -10.32
CA PRO A 151 -12.64 2.69 -11.10
C PRO A 151 -13.51 3.88 -11.51
N GLY A 152 -13.90 3.92 -12.77
CA GLY A 152 -14.50 5.08 -13.41
C GLY A 152 -13.44 6.07 -13.92
N ARG A 153 -13.87 7.13 -14.58
CA ARG A 153 -12.97 8.19 -15.05
C ARG A 153 -13.25 9.46 -14.23
N PRO A 154 -12.52 9.68 -13.11
CA PRO A 154 -12.68 10.91 -12.35
C PRO A 154 -12.35 12.10 -13.26
N THR A 155 -13.15 13.17 -13.15
CA THR A 155 -12.92 14.36 -13.96
C THR A 155 -11.57 14.97 -13.65
N PRO A 156 -10.86 15.56 -14.62
CA PRO A 156 -9.62 16.28 -14.35
C PRO A 156 -9.78 17.34 -13.26
N LEU A 157 -10.92 18.02 -13.23
CA LEU A 157 -11.22 19.05 -12.23
C LEU A 157 -11.31 18.46 -10.80
N TRP A 158 -11.89 17.27 -10.64
CA TRP A 158 -11.93 16.57 -9.34
C TRP A 158 -10.51 16.24 -8.84
N ARG A 159 -9.64 15.74 -9.73
CA ARG A 159 -8.23 15.46 -9.39
C ARG A 159 -7.46 16.71 -8.97
N VAL A 160 -7.63 17.81 -9.72
CA VAL A 160 -6.93 19.09 -9.43
C VAL A 160 -7.40 19.67 -8.12
N ARG A 161 -8.72 19.71 -7.86
CA ARG A 161 -9.28 20.21 -6.60
C ARG A 161 -8.85 19.34 -5.42
N GLY A 162 -8.92 18.03 -5.58
CA GLY A 162 -8.53 17.08 -4.54
C GLY A 162 -7.05 17.22 -4.17
N ARG A 163 -6.15 17.28 -5.15
CA ARG A 163 -4.72 17.52 -4.90
C ARG A 163 -4.47 18.86 -4.19
N ARG A 164 -5.17 19.92 -4.58
CA ARG A 164 -5.04 21.21 -3.90
C ARG A 164 -5.52 21.14 -2.44
N SER A 165 -6.60 20.44 -2.19
CA SER A 165 -7.13 20.22 -0.84
C SER A 165 -6.15 19.38 0.00
N GLU A 166 -5.64 18.28 -0.55
CA GLU A 166 -4.63 17.44 0.11
C GLU A 166 -3.40 18.26 0.51
N LEU A 167 -2.83 19.02 -0.44
CA LEU A 167 -1.66 19.84 -0.18
C LEU A 167 -1.91 20.97 0.83
N ALA A 168 -3.08 21.59 0.78
CA ALA A 168 -3.44 22.64 1.74
C ALA A 168 -3.52 22.11 3.17
N LEU A 169 -4.04 20.88 3.36
CA LEU A 169 -4.10 20.22 4.66
C LEU A 169 -2.72 19.66 5.07
N ALA A 170 -2.01 19.01 4.15
CA ALA A 170 -0.71 18.43 4.43
C ALA A 170 0.37 19.47 4.81
N ARG A 171 0.24 20.72 4.34
CA ARG A 171 1.12 21.84 4.78
C ARG A 171 0.96 22.20 6.25
N GLN A 172 -0.11 21.77 6.91
CA GLN A 172 -0.30 21.96 8.35
C GLN A 172 0.42 20.88 9.17
N ALA A 173 0.84 19.79 8.53
CA ALA A 173 1.58 18.73 9.19
C ALA A 173 3.03 19.15 9.47
N ALA A 174 3.52 18.83 10.67
CA ALA A 174 4.90 19.08 11.06
C ALA A 174 5.86 18.15 10.29
N VAL A 175 5.41 16.96 9.91
CA VAL A 175 6.11 16.00 9.09
C VAL A 175 5.13 15.23 8.22
N VAL A 176 5.54 14.92 7.00
CA VAL A 176 4.81 14.06 6.07
C VAL A 176 5.62 12.79 5.83
N PHE A 177 5.02 11.63 6.06
CA PHE A 177 5.62 10.35 5.66
C PHE A 177 5.06 9.88 4.32
N THR A 178 5.84 9.08 3.60
CA THR A 178 5.39 8.38 2.39
C THR A 178 6.24 7.14 2.13
N VAL A 179 5.85 6.33 1.14
CA VAL A 179 6.34 4.96 0.96
C VAL A 179 7.49 4.80 -0.03
N SER A 180 7.88 5.87 -0.75
CA SER A 180 8.95 5.80 -1.75
C SER A 180 9.62 7.16 -1.98
N ASP A 181 10.86 7.12 -2.47
CA ASP A 181 11.62 8.33 -2.80
C ASP A 181 10.99 9.11 -3.97
N GLY A 182 10.40 8.41 -4.93
CA GLY A 182 9.68 9.02 -6.05
C GLY A 182 8.45 9.80 -5.60
N ILE A 183 7.64 9.24 -4.69
CA ILE A 183 6.49 9.95 -4.11
C ILE A 183 6.98 11.12 -3.24
N ALA A 184 8.00 10.93 -2.41
CA ALA A 184 8.56 11.98 -1.58
C ALA A 184 9.04 13.18 -2.41
N ARG A 185 9.78 12.92 -3.49
CA ARG A 185 10.21 13.95 -4.44
C ARG A 185 9.01 14.69 -5.03
N ARG A 186 7.98 13.95 -5.48
CA ARG A 186 6.76 14.55 -6.03
C ARG A 186 6.01 15.41 -5.03
N LEU A 187 5.93 15.02 -3.77
CA LEU A 187 5.29 15.80 -2.71
C LEU A 187 6.11 17.07 -2.37
N ARG A 188 7.45 16.98 -2.34
CA ARG A 188 8.34 18.15 -2.18
C ARG A 188 8.21 19.13 -3.34
N GLU A 189 8.19 18.65 -4.59
CA GLU A 189 7.94 19.48 -5.79
C GLU A 189 6.59 20.21 -5.73
N ARG A 190 5.60 19.64 -5.03
CA ARG A 190 4.29 20.24 -4.78
C ARG A 190 4.29 21.20 -3.57
N GLY A 191 5.44 21.41 -2.92
CA GLY A 191 5.64 22.40 -1.86
C GLY A 191 5.35 21.88 -0.44
N LEU A 192 5.58 20.59 -0.16
CA LEU A 192 5.64 20.06 1.20
C LEU A 192 7.11 20.02 1.67
N PRO A 193 7.46 20.72 2.77
CA PRO A 193 8.87 20.95 3.14
C PRO A 193 9.54 19.72 3.78
N ASP A 194 8.90 19.08 4.76
CA ASP A 194 9.44 17.90 5.46
C ASP A 194 8.68 16.64 5.04
N VAL A 195 9.20 15.98 4.02
CA VAL A 195 8.67 14.68 3.55
C VAL A 195 9.74 13.63 3.76
N ARG A 196 9.44 12.63 4.59
CA ARG A 196 10.33 11.51 4.92
C ARG A 196 9.78 10.21 4.36
N VAL A 197 10.68 9.29 4.02
CA VAL A 197 10.30 7.99 3.46
C VAL A 197 10.32 6.94 4.55
N ILE A 198 9.20 6.26 4.72
CA ILE A 198 9.03 5.05 5.50
C ILE A 198 8.42 4.04 4.56
N ARG A 199 9.20 3.05 4.12
CA ARG A 199 8.76 2.04 3.17
C ARG A 199 7.86 1.01 3.83
N ASN A 200 7.16 0.23 3.04
CA ASN A 200 6.38 -0.91 3.55
C ASN A 200 7.27 -2.16 3.70
N THR A 201 8.47 -1.97 4.25
CA THR A 201 9.41 -3.06 4.56
C THR A 201 8.86 -3.96 5.67
N PHE A 202 9.46 -5.14 5.79
CA PHE A 202 9.12 -6.10 6.84
C PHE A 202 10.27 -6.21 7.85
N PRO A 203 9.98 -6.64 9.09
CA PRO A 203 11.03 -6.99 10.05
C PRO A 203 11.98 -8.03 9.46
N ARG A 204 13.23 -7.98 9.88
CA ARG A 204 14.21 -9.02 9.50
C ARG A 204 13.70 -10.39 9.92
N PRO A 205 13.89 -11.43 9.11
CA PRO A 205 13.51 -12.78 9.50
C PRO A 205 14.40 -13.26 10.66
N GLU A 206 13.81 -13.96 11.62
CA GLU A 206 14.55 -14.54 12.76
C GLU A 206 15.56 -15.61 12.32
N VAL A 207 15.22 -16.30 11.23
CA VAL A 207 16.08 -17.34 10.63
C VAL A 207 16.47 -16.90 9.23
N ALA A 208 17.76 -17.00 8.91
CA ALA A 208 18.23 -16.64 7.57
C ALA A 208 17.52 -17.46 6.48
N PRO A 209 17.06 -16.80 5.39
CA PRO A 209 16.40 -17.50 4.30
C PRO A 209 17.28 -18.58 3.68
N SER A 210 16.68 -19.75 3.41
CA SER A 210 17.30 -20.86 2.72
C SER A 210 16.68 -21.05 1.35
N LEU A 211 17.47 -20.90 0.30
CA LEU A 211 17.02 -20.95 -1.09
C LEU A 211 17.60 -22.16 -1.82
N PRO A 212 16.91 -22.72 -2.82
CA PRO A 212 17.49 -23.71 -3.71
C PRO A 212 18.61 -23.08 -4.55
N SER A 213 19.55 -23.90 -5.01
CA SER A 213 20.66 -23.46 -5.87
C SER A 213 20.21 -22.93 -7.24
N ALA A 214 19.00 -23.29 -7.65
CA ALA A 214 18.33 -22.77 -8.85
C ALA A 214 16.83 -22.64 -8.56
N PRO A 215 16.13 -21.65 -9.15
CA PRO A 215 14.71 -21.47 -8.90
C PRO A 215 13.90 -22.62 -9.51
N THR A 216 12.82 -23.01 -8.82
CA THR A 216 11.92 -24.08 -9.22
C THR A 216 10.62 -23.60 -9.82
N GLY A 217 10.31 -22.29 -9.69
CA GLY A 217 9.09 -21.67 -10.19
C GLY A 217 9.03 -20.18 -9.97
N LEU A 218 7.87 -19.61 -10.26
CA LEU A 218 7.54 -18.20 -10.07
C LEU A 218 6.38 -18.08 -9.07
N LEU A 219 6.46 -17.14 -8.14
CA LEU A 219 5.33 -16.81 -7.28
C LEU A 219 4.89 -15.35 -7.46
N TYR A 220 3.61 -15.16 -7.80
CA TYR A 220 2.92 -13.91 -7.57
C TYR A 220 2.16 -13.99 -6.25
N ALA A 221 2.57 -13.24 -5.23
CA ALA A 221 1.87 -13.14 -3.96
C ALA A 221 1.18 -11.77 -3.80
N GLY A 222 -0.14 -11.76 -3.61
CA GLY A 222 -0.93 -10.57 -3.34
C GLY A 222 -2.26 -10.50 -4.10
N ARG A 223 -2.96 -9.39 -3.92
CA ARG A 223 -4.29 -9.16 -4.49
C ARG A 223 -4.33 -9.40 -6.01
N VAL A 224 -5.29 -10.18 -6.46
CA VAL A 224 -5.56 -10.52 -7.86
C VAL A 224 -6.65 -9.59 -8.38
N GLY A 225 -6.27 -8.60 -9.19
CA GLY A 225 -7.20 -7.57 -9.63
C GLY A 225 -6.62 -6.62 -10.67
N ALA A 226 -7.42 -5.65 -11.06
CA ALA A 226 -7.02 -4.64 -12.03
C ALA A 226 -5.76 -3.86 -11.56
N GLY A 227 -4.90 -3.51 -12.52
CA GLY A 227 -3.66 -2.78 -12.25
C GLY A 227 -2.48 -3.66 -11.83
N ARG A 228 -2.65 -4.98 -11.72
CA ARG A 228 -1.60 -5.91 -11.30
C ARG A 228 -0.86 -6.61 -12.45
N ASP A 229 -1.18 -6.27 -13.69
CA ASP A 229 -0.56 -6.79 -14.92
C ASP A 229 -0.56 -8.33 -15.02
N LEU A 230 -1.63 -8.96 -14.52
CA LEU A 230 -1.78 -10.41 -14.51
C LEU A 230 -1.93 -11.05 -15.90
N PRO A 231 -2.49 -10.38 -16.92
CA PRO A 231 -2.46 -10.92 -18.28
C PRO A 231 -1.04 -11.22 -18.78
N ALA A 232 -0.07 -10.34 -18.50
CA ALA A 232 1.33 -10.56 -18.85
C ALA A 232 1.92 -11.79 -18.09
N VAL A 233 1.49 -12.01 -16.84
CA VAL A 233 1.91 -13.20 -16.06
C VAL A 233 1.39 -14.49 -16.71
N VAL A 234 0.12 -14.51 -17.13
CA VAL A 234 -0.50 -15.69 -17.78
C VAL A 234 0.19 -16.00 -19.12
N GLU A 235 0.46 -14.97 -19.91
CA GLU A 235 1.20 -15.14 -21.17
C GLU A 235 2.62 -15.65 -20.95
N ALA A 236 3.35 -15.08 -19.99
CA ALA A 236 4.68 -15.52 -19.63
C ALA A 236 4.70 -16.97 -19.12
N ALA A 237 3.73 -17.36 -18.29
CA ALA A 237 3.60 -18.75 -17.82
C ALA A 237 3.47 -19.75 -18.98
N ARG A 238 2.69 -19.40 -20.02
CA ARG A 238 2.57 -20.22 -21.23
C ARG A 238 3.90 -20.33 -21.97
N LEU A 239 4.69 -19.25 -22.05
CA LEU A 239 5.98 -19.21 -22.75
C LEU A 239 7.12 -19.87 -21.97
N LEU A 240 6.95 -20.05 -20.67
CA LEU A 240 7.92 -20.66 -19.77
C LEU A 240 7.62 -22.13 -19.46
N ALA A 241 6.48 -22.66 -19.92
CA ALA A 241 6.11 -24.05 -19.66
C ALA A 241 7.25 -25.02 -20.03
N PRO A 242 7.55 -26.04 -19.21
CA PRO A 242 6.80 -26.50 -18.03
C PRO A 242 7.17 -25.81 -16.69
N PHE A 243 7.91 -24.69 -16.68
CA PHE A 243 8.33 -24.00 -15.46
C PHE A 243 7.11 -23.45 -14.69
N PRO A 244 6.89 -23.86 -13.42
CA PRO A 244 5.65 -23.53 -12.69
C PRO A 244 5.49 -22.04 -12.43
N THR A 245 4.26 -21.56 -12.54
CA THR A 245 3.86 -20.20 -12.12
C THR A 245 2.71 -20.29 -11.14
N LEU A 246 2.94 -19.81 -9.92
CA LEU A 246 1.99 -19.81 -8.83
C LEU A 246 1.38 -18.42 -8.63
N LEU A 247 0.09 -18.37 -8.30
CA LEU A 247 -0.64 -17.15 -7.97
C LEU A 247 -1.34 -17.32 -6.63
N MET A 248 -0.89 -16.57 -5.62
CA MET A 248 -1.39 -16.60 -4.26
C MET A 248 -2.04 -15.27 -3.89
N GLY A 249 -3.27 -15.29 -3.37
CA GLY A 249 -3.94 -14.13 -2.81
C GLY A 249 -5.41 -14.00 -3.17
N SER A 250 -6.06 -13.00 -2.53
CA SER A 250 -7.47 -12.71 -2.71
C SER A 250 -7.79 -12.16 -4.10
N VAL A 251 -8.90 -12.60 -4.67
CA VAL A 251 -9.38 -12.19 -5.99
C VAL A 251 -10.44 -11.12 -5.84
N ASP A 252 -10.30 -10.02 -6.54
CA ASP A 252 -11.34 -8.98 -6.60
C ASP A 252 -12.66 -9.57 -7.12
N PRO A 253 -13.80 -9.31 -6.47
CA PRO A 253 -15.08 -9.95 -6.78
C PRO A 253 -15.52 -9.84 -8.25
N ASN A 254 -15.14 -8.75 -8.91
CA ASN A 254 -15.52 -8.47 -10.32
C ASN A 254 -14.36 -8.68 -11.31
N TYR A 255 -13.22 -9.18 -10.85
CA TYR A 255 -12.08 -9.47 -11.71
C TYR A 255 -12.20 -10.86 -12.29
N ARG A 256 -12.05 -10.97 -13.59
CA ARG A 256 -12.09 -12.24 -14.33
C ARG A 256 -10.84 -12.33 -15.18
N LEU A 257 -10.09 -13.39 -15.01
CA LEU A 257 -8.91 -13.73 -15.79
C LEU A 257 -8.90 -15.24 -15.98
N ASP A 258 -8.74 -15.67 -17.22
CA ASP A 258 -8.39 -17.06 -17.50
C ASP A 258 -6.92 -17.26 -17.10
N LEU A 259 -6.68 -18.16 -16.16
CA LEU A 259 -5.36 -18.41 -15.61
C LEU A 259 -4.48 -19.32 -16.49
N GLY A 260 -5.08 -20.01 -17.48
CA GLY A 260 -4.32 -20.95 -18.34
C GLY A 260 -3.54 -21.97 -17.51
N SER A 261 -2.21 -21.96 -17.64
CA SER A 261 -1.31 -22.84 -16.89
C SER A 261 -0.89 -22.33 -15.49
N VAL A 262 -1.33 -21.12 -15.09
CA VAL A 262 -1.03 -20.55 -13.77
C VAL A 262 -1.81 -21.27 -12.69
N GLN A 263 -1.12 -21.77 -11.69
CA GLN A 263 -1.72 -22.50 -10.58
C GLN A 263 -2.11 -21.55 -9.46
N LYS A 264 -3.39 -21.58 -9.05
CA LYS A 264 -3.85 -20.79 -7.92
C LYS A 264 -3.57 -21.50 -6.61
N VAL A 265 -2.90 -20.79 -5.69
CA VAL A 265 -2.63 -21.22 -4.32
C VAL A 265 -3.55 -20.43 -3.37
N PRO A 266 -4.09 -21.06 -2.31
CA PRO A 266 -4.87 -20.36 -1.30
C PRO A 266 -4.11 -19.18 -0.66
N GLU A 267 -4.84 -18.15 -0.25
CA GLU A 267 -4.30 -17.09 0.61
C GLU A 267 -3.94 -17.66 1.98
N THR A 268 -2.81 -17.24 2.54
CA THR A 268 -2.26 -17.82 3.75
C THR A 268 -1.52 -16.77 4.60
N SER A 269 -0.93 -17.18 5.72
CA SER A 269 -0.13 -16.32 6.59
C SER A 269 1.12 -15.78 5.90
N ILE A 270 1.72 -14.73 6.45
CA ILE A 270 2.96 -14.11 5.92
C ILE A 270 4.10 -15.14 5.90
N ASP A 271 4.25 -15.93 6.95
CA ASP A 271 5.34 -16.91 7.05
C ASP A 271 5.20 -18.03 6.02
N GLU A 272 3.98 -18.43 5.71
CA GLU A 272 3.72 -19.40 4.65
C GLU A 272 4.00 -18.81 3.26
N VAL A 273 3.71 -17.50 3.06
CA VAL A 273 4.10 -16.80 1.83
C VAL A 273 5.63 -16.80 1.66
N ASP A 274 6.39 -16.54 2.73
CA ASP A 274 7.85 -16.60 2.69
C ASP A 274 8.35 -17.99 2.32
N ARG A 275 7.76 -19.04 2.92
CA ARG A 275 8.12 -20.43 2.58
C ARG A 275 7.89 -20.74 1.10
N VAL A 276 6.73 -20.39 0.56
CA VAL A 276 6.42 -20.63 -0.87
C VAL A 276 7.29 -19.77 -1.78
N LEU A 277 7.65 -18.54 -1.38
CA LEU A 277 8.62 -17.71 -2.11
C LEU A 277 9.98 -18.39 -2.18
N GLN A 278 10.50 -18.87 -1.04
CA GLN A 278 11.78 -19.55 -0.97
C GLN A 278 11.80 -20.83 -1.79
N GLU A 279 10.74 -21.64 -1.71
CA GLU A 279 10.60 -22.85 -2.52
C GLU A 279 10.56 -22.56 -4.03
N SER A 280 9.83 -21.51 -4.45
CA SER A 280 9.73 -21.09 -5.85
C SER A 280 11.04 -20.48 -6.38
N GLY A 281 11.69 -19.68 -5.55
CA GLY A 281 12.95 -19.02 -5.85
C GLY A 281 12.85 -17.72 -6.66
N ILE A 282 11.71 -17.37 -7.25
CA ILE A 282 11.50 -16.09 -7.97
C ILE A 282 10.17 -15.45 -7.58
N SER A 283 10.19 -14.18 -7.20
CA SER A 283 9.00 -13.37 -6.91
C SER A 283 8.61 -12.47 -8.09
N LEU A 284 7.31 -12.39 -8.39
CA LEU A 284 6.76 -11.50 -9.41
C LEU A 284 6.24 -10.19 -8.81
N VAL A 285 6.85 -9.08 -9.17
CA VAL A 285 6.46 -7.73 -8.72
C VAL A 285 5.83 -6.96 -9.89
N THR A 286 4.61 -7.35 -10.25
CA THR A 286 3.93 -6.86 -11.44
C THR A 286 2.99 -5.69 -11.15
N LEU A 287 3.03 -4.67 -12.00
CA LEU A 287 2.16 -3.50 -12.01
C LEU A 287 1.95 -3.02 -13.46
N THR A 288 0.77 -2.46 -13.74
CA THR A 288 0.53 -1.77 -15.01
C THR A 288 1.06 -0.33 -14.97
N ASN A 289 1.45 0.20 -16.12
CA ASN A 289 1.86 1.61 -16.27
C ASN A 289 0.66 2.51 -16.61
N THR A 290 -0.38 2.53 -15.76
CA THR A 290 -1.65 3.22 -16.07
C THR A 290 -1.86 4.54 -15.32
N CYS A 291 -1.06 4.84 -14.30
CA CYS A 291 -1.18 6.07 -13.51
C CYS A 291 0.15 6.46 -12.87
N GLU A 292 0.26 7.71 -12.44
CA GLU A 292 1.48 8.22 -11.81
C GLU A 292 1.80 7.47 -10.51
N ASN A 293 0.78 7.13 -9.72
CA ASN A 293 0.97 6.36 -8.51
C ASN A 293 1.64 5.00 -8.77
N HIS A 294 1.27 4.28 -9.85
CA HIS A 294 1.94 3.01 -10.20
C HIS A 294 3.41 3.21 -10.56
N ARG A 295 3.74 4.32 -11.24
CA ARG A 295 5.12 4.63 -11.67
C ARG A 295 6.06 4.93 -10.51
N LEU A 296 5.51 5.45 -9.39
CA LEU A 296 6.26 5.88 -8.22
C LEU A 296 6.08 4.97 -7.00
N ALA A 297 5.22 3.95 -7.07
CA ALA A 297 4.96 3.02 -5.97
C ALA A 297 6.05 1.96 -5.84
N LEU A 298 6.34 1.59 -4.59
CA LEU A 298 7.05 0.37 -4.22
C LEU A 298 6.05 -0.58 -3.54
N PRO A 299 5.57 -1.61 -4.24
CA PRO A 299 4.57 -2.52 -3.68
C PRO A 299 5.16 -3.44 -2.61
N ASN A 300 4.35 -3.82 -1.62
CA ASN A 300 4.72 -4.71 -0.51
C ASN A 300 5.41 -6.02 -0.96
N LYS A 301 5.04 -6.54 -2.15
CA LYS A 301 5.64 -7.75 -2.73
C LYS A 301 7.16 -7.65 -2.90
N LEU A 302 7.68 -6.46 -3.24
CA LEU A 302 9.11 -6.24 -3.36
C LEU A 302 9.80 -6.49 -2.02
N PHE A 303 9.28 -5.89 -0.97
CA PHE A 303 9.87 -6.01 0.37
C PHE A 303 9.63 -7.38 0.99
N HIS A 304 8.55 -8.05 0.62
CA HIS A 304 8.30 -9.43 1.00
C HIS A 304 9.34 -10.37 0.37
N ALA A 305 9.64 -10.16 -0.92
CA ALA A 305 10.69 -10.90 -1.60
C ALA A 305 12.08 -10.65 -0.96
N VAL A 306 12.39 -9.39 -0.61
CA VAL A 306 13.64 -9.05 0.09
C VAL A 306 13.74 -9.77 1.44
N ARG A 307 12.66 -9.75 2.26
CA ARG A 307 12.61 -10.47 3.53
C ARG A 307 12.82 -11.98 3.35
N ALA A 308 12.21 -12.56 2.32
CA ALA A 308 12.36 -13.98 1.99
C ALA A 308 13.70 -14.33 1.33
N GLY A 309 14.56 -13.35 1.03
CA GLY A 309 15.83 -13.54 0.34
C GLY A 309 15.71 -13.84 -1.15
N VAL A 310 14.54 -13.65 -1.77
CA VAL A 310 14.17 -14.13 -3.10
C VAL A 310 14.32 -13.05 -4.16
N PRO A 311 15.05 -13.30 -5.26
CA PRO A 311 15.14 -12.39 -6.39
C PRO A 311 13.80 -12.11 -7.06
N VAL A 312 13.68 -10.94 -7.71
CA VAL A 312 12.43 -10.47 -8.28
C VAL A 312 12.49 -10.28 -9.80
N VAL A 313 11.38 -10.58 -10.46
CA VAL A 313 11.10 -10.05 -11.80
C VAL A 313 10.04 -8.97 -11.67
N ALA A 314 10.39 -7.73 -11.99
CA ALA A 314 9.54 -6.59 -11.71
C ALA A 314 9.16 -5.79 -12.96
N ALA A 315 8.01 -5.12 -12.89
CA ALA A 315 7.57 -4.19 -13.92
C ALA A 315 8.58 -3.03 -14.04
N ASP A 316 8.99 -2.72 -15.26
CA ASP A 316 9.90 -1.64 -15.55
C ASP A 316 9.23 -0.27 -15.41
N LEU A 317 9.08 0.16 -14.15
CA LEU A 317 8.54 1.44 -13.74
C LEU A 317 9.62 2.25 -13.02
N PRO A 318 9.62 3.58 -13.10
CA PRO A 318 10.74 4.41 -12.66
C PRO A 318 11.24 4.11 -11.24
N GLU A 319 10.34 3.95 -10.27
CA GLU A 319 10.72 3.72 -8.88
C GLU A 319 11.18 2.27 -8.63
N LEU A 320 10.51 1.29 -9.23
CA LEU A 320 10.95 -0.11 -9.20
C LEU A 320 12.32 -0.27 -9.86
N ARG A 321 12.52 0.31 -11.05
CA ARG A 321 13.81 0.31 -11.74
C ARG A 321 14.93 0.85 -10.84
N ALA A 322 14.69 2.00 -10.20
CA ALA A 322 15.70 2.63 -9.34
C ALA A 322 16.14 1.70 -8.20
N VAL A 323 15.19 1.10 -7.49
CA VAL A 323 15.48 0.21 -6.34
C VAL A 323 16.10 -1.12 -6.82
N ILE A 324 15.53 -1.77 -7.84
CA ILE A 324 16.01 -3.05 -8.34
C ILE A 324 17.43 -2.95 -8.89
N THR A 325 17.73 -1.89 -9.65
CA THR A 325 19.08 -1.68 -10.20
C THR A 325 20.07 -1.32 -9.10
N ARG A 326 19.68 -0.44 -8.16
CA ARG A 326 20.57 -0.02 -7.04
C ARG A 326 21.05 -1.21 -6.21
N TYR A 327 20.13 -2.12 -5.87
CA TYR A 327 20.41 -3.23 -4.95
C TYR A 327 20.64 -4.57 -5.65
N HIS A 328 20.63 -4.59 -6.97
CA HIS A 328 20.79 -5.83 -7.76
C HIS A 328 19.78 -6.93 -7.36
N LEU A 329 18.48 -6.53 -7.23
CA LEU A 329 17.45 -7.43 -6.70
C LEU A 329 16.90 -8.41 -7.74
N GLY A 330 17.16 -8.24 -9.02
CA GLY A 330 16.58 -9.05 -10.09
C GLY A 330 16.48 -8.32 -11.43
N THR A 331 15.54 -8.73 -12.25
CA THR A 331 15.36 -8.26 -13.62
C THR A 331 14.07 -7.48 -13.83
N LEU A 332 14.01 -6.72 -14.93
CA LEU A 332 12.88 -5.85 -15.28
C LEU A 332 12.22 -6.32 -16.57
N TYR A 333 10.87 -6.21 -16.63
CA TYR A 333 10.10 -6.51 -17.85
C TYR A 333 9.23 -5.30 -18.24
N THR A 334 8.92 -5.16 -19.53
CA THR A 334 8.02 -4.13 -20.05
C THR A 334 6.58 -4.39 -19.62
N PRO A 335 5.92 -3.49 -18.84
CA PRO A 335 4.54 -3.70 -18.40
C PRO A 335 3.57 -3.96 -19.57
N GLY A 336 2.74 -4.98 -19.44
CA GLY A 336 1.78 -5.42 -20.46
C GLY A 336 2.34 -6.42 -21.49
N ASP A 337 3.63 -6.78 -21.40
CA ASP A 337 4.30 -7.65 -22.34
C ASP A 337 4.76 -8.97 -21.66
N GLY A 338 4.00 -10.06 -21.90
CA GLY A 338 4.31 -11.37 -21.35
C GLY A 338 5.57 -12.00 -21.94
N ALA A 339 5.90 -11.69 -23.20
CA ALA A 339 7.15 -12.18 -23.80
C ALA A 339 8.38 -11.51 -23.15
N SER A 340 8.30 -10.20 -22.90
CA SER A 340 9.30 -9.46 -22.13
C SER A 340 9.45 -10.03 -20.72
N LEU A 341 8.34 -10.36 -20.04
CA LEU A 341 8.37 -10.99 -18.72
C LEU A 341 9.05 -12.35 -18.77
N ALA A 342 8.71 -13.19 -19.73
CA ALA A 342 9.36 -14.49 -19.91
C ALA A 342 10.86 -14.36 -20.21
N ALA A 343 11.28 -13.38 -20.99
CA ALA A 343 12.70 -13.09 -21.26
C ALA A 343 13.42 -12.64 -19.98
N ALA A 344 12.80 -11.76 -19.18
CA ALA A 344 13.35 -11.31 -17.90
C ALA A 344 13.53 -12.47 -16.90
N VAL A 345 12.58 -13.41 -16.83
CA VAL A 345 12.71 -14.65 -16.03
C VAL A 345 13.93 -15.46 -16.46
N ARG A 346 14.10 -15.71 -17.77
CA ARG A 346 15.25 -16.46 -18.29
C ARG A 346 16.58 -15.76 -17.96
N SER A 347 16.63 -14.43 -18.08
CA SER A 347 17.80 -13.63 -17.72
C SER A 347 18.13 -13.73 -16.23
N LEU A 348 17.11 -13.71 -15.36
CA LEU A 348 17.31 -13.87 -13.91
C LEU A 348 17.85 -15.26 -13.59
N ILE A 349 17.30 -16.30 -14.20
CA ILE A 349 17.76 -17.69 -13.99
C ILE A 349 19.24 -17.85 -14.38
N ALA A 350 19.69 -17.17 -15.42
CA ALA A 350 21.09 -17.25 -15.91
C ALA A 350 22.12 -16.68 -14.91
N ASP A 351 21.70 -15.73 -14.03
CA ASP A 351 22.56 -15.16 -12.98
C ASP A 351 21.89 -15.23 -11.60
N TYR A 352 21.21 -16.34 -11.33
CA TYR A 352 20.38 -16.48 -10.12
C TYR A 352 21.17 -16.25 -8.83
N ALA A 353 22.38 -16.80 -8.73
CA ALA A 353 23.22 -16.66 -7.54
C ALA A 353 23.61 -15.19 -7.28
N GLY A 354 23.97 -14.44 -8.34
CA GLY A 354 24.31 -13.02 -8.21
C GLY A 354 23.13 -12.18 -7.70
N TYR A 355 21.91 -12.47 -8.16
CA TYR A 355 20.72 -11.79 -7.65
C TYR A 355 20.36 -12.20 -6.22
N VAL A 356 20.53 -13.46 -5.82
CA VAL A 356 20.36 -13.90 -4.43
C VAL A 356 21.30 -13.14 -3.50
N ASP A 357 22.57 -12.97 -3.88
CA ASP A 357 23.53 -12.20 -3.10
C ASP A 357 23.15 -10.71 -3.01
N GLY A 358 22.65 -10.13 -4.10
CA GLY A 358 22.12 -8.77 -4.11
C GLY A 358 20.94 -8.58 -3.16
N VAL A 359 19.97 -9.50 -3.18
CA VAL A 359 18.81 -9.48 -2.28
C VAL A 359 19.23 -9.62 -0.81
N ARG A 360 20.18 -10.51 -0.52
CA ARG A 360 20.70 -10.71 0.83
C ARG A 360 21.36 -9.43 1.36
N ALA A 361 22.22 -8.80 0.57
CA ALA A 361 22.85 -7.52 0.94
C ALA A 361 21.83 -6.40 1.12
N ALA A 362 20.79 -6.34 0.27
CA ALA A 362 19.73 -5.35 0.38
C ALA A 362 18.90 -5.49 1.68
N GLY A 363 18.76 -6.70 2.22
CA GLY A 363 18.05 -6.95 3.47
C GLY A 363 18.62 -6.18 4.67
N ASP A 364 19.88 -5.75 4.61
CA ASP A 364 20.49 -4.92 5.66
C ASP A 364 20.00 -3.46 5.66
N GLU A 365 19.52 -2.95 4.51
CA GLU A 365 18.98 -1.59 4.38
C GLU A 365 17.45 -1.58 4.22
N LEU A 366 16.89 -2.55 3.51
CA LEU A 366 15.46 -2.62 3.16
C LEU A 366 14.69 -3.49 4.16
N ASN A 367 14.70 -3.09 5.42
CA ASN A 367 14.03 -3.75 6.54
C ASN A 367 13.24 -2.75 7.39
N TRP A 368 12.33 -3.27 8.21
CA TRP A 368 11.48 -2.43 9.05
C TRP A 368 12.24 -1.71 10.15
N GLU A 369 13.27 -2.31 10.71
CA GLU A 369 14.09 -1.71 11.77
C GLU A 369 14.66 -0.37 11.30
N HIS A 370 15.16 -0.31 10.06
CA HIS A 370 15.67 0.92 9.47
C HIS A 370 14.56 1.97 9.24
N ASP A 371 13.42 1.55 8.69
CA ASP A 371 12.28 2.46 8.45
C ASP A 371 11.64 2.92 9.78
N ALA A 372 11.62 2.08 10.81
CA ALA A 372 11.17 2.44 12.16
C ALA A 372 12.05 3.51 12.82
N GLU A 373 13.38 3.48 12.59
CA GLU A 373 14.28 4.54 13.06
C GLU A 373 13.92 5.90 12.48
N VAL A 374 13.52 5.98 11.21
CA VAL A 374 13.05 7.22 10.57
C VAL A 374 11.79 7.74 11.26
N LEU A 375 10.83 6.85 11.55
CA LEU A 375 9.59 7.19 12.27
C LEU A 375 9.89 7.71 13.67
N VAL A 376 10.62 6.94 14.48
CA VAL A 376 10.94 7.26 15.88
C VAL A 376 11.77 8.54 15.97
N SER A 377 12.75 8.72 15.07
CA SER A 377 13.55 9.95 15.01
C SER A 377 12.70 11.19 14.72
N ALA A 378 11.71 11.06 13.81
CA ALA A 378 10.78 12.15 13.54
C ALA A 378 9.96 12.52 14.78
N TYR A 379 9.39 11.53 15.45
CA TYR A 379 8.63 11.74 16.69
C TYR A 379 9.47 12.32 17.82
N SER A 380 10.72 11.89 17.96
CA SER A 380 11.66 12.46 18.93
C SER A 380 11.94 13.95 18.68
N ALA A 381 11.94 14.36 17.40
CA ALA A 381 12.09 15.78 17.03
C ALA A 381 10.83 16.60 17.38
N LEU A 382 9.63 16.01 17.28
CA LEU A 382 8.37 16.67 17.67
C LEU A 382 8.24 16.86 19.19
N ALA A 383 8.87 15.99 19.98
CA ALA A 383 8.83 16.07 21.44
C ALA A 383 9.74 17.19 22.02
N LYS A 384 10.68 17.72 21.23
CA LYS A 384 11.53 18.83 21.66
C LYS A 384 10.76 20.15 21.52
N PRO A 385 10.75 21.06 22.53
CA PRO A 385 10.22 22.38 22.33
C PRO A 385 10.97 23.06 21.17
N PRO A 386 10.30 23.92 20.35
CA PRO A 386 10.99 24.64 19.29
C PRO A 386 12.17 25.37 19.91
N ALA A 387 13.37 25.15 19.36
CA ALA A 387 14.54 25.93 19.73
C ALA A 387 14.16 27.40 19.54
N ASN A 388 14.18 28.16 20.63
CA ASN A 388 13.77 29.56 20.69
C ASN A 388 14.30 30.30 19.44
N ALA A 389 13.36 30.76 18.59
CA ALA A 389 13.67 31.78 17.60
C ALA A 389 13.97 33.06 18.39
N HIS A 390 15.24 33.35 18.55
CA HIS A 390 15.74 34.64 19.01
C HIS A 390 15.75 35.62 17.83
#